data_8fc72565a3403a159bcb6659a816701e
#
_entry.id   8fc72565a3403a159bcb6659a816701e
#
_cell.length_a   1.000
_cell.length_b   1.000
_cell.length_c   1.000
_cell.angle_alpha   90.00
_cell.angle_beta   90.00
_cell.angle_gamma   90.00
#
_symmetry.space_group_name_H-M   'P 1'
#
loop_
_entity.id
_entity.type
_entity.pdbx_description
1 polymer ?
#
loop_
_entity_poly.entity_id
_entity_poly.type
_entity_poly.pdbx_seq_one_letter_code
_entity_poly.pdbx_strand_id
1 'polypeptide(L)'
;MSLMERVIGVLKLDVNTYEEIEADENATTEALIVVSVVAIVGGLIGGGINAAMGGSFLGSFLRTLLTSYIGWGVWSAVTYYVGTNFFKGQATMGEMLRVIGYAQAPGILAIIPVCGSFIGWIWSIACGFIAIRQGLDVDNTSAALTIVIGWVAVFIVSLIIGAILGAMGLAAGAGLSALQGLSG
;
A
#
# COMPACT_ATOMS: atom_id res chain seq x y z
N MET A 1 -23.65 -3.01 5.21
CA MET A 1 -23.24 -1.77 5.95
C MET A 1 -22.92 -0.65 4.97
N SER A 2 -22.97 0.63 5.40
CA SER A 2 -22.47 1.74 4.60
C SER A 2 -20.94 1.81 4.62
N LEU A 3 -20.33 2.48 3.64
CA LEU A 3 -18.86 2.69 3.58
C LEU A 3 -18.31 3.24 4.91
N MET A 4 -18.99 4.22 5.50
CA MET A 4 -18.54 4.84 6.75
C MET A 4 -18.61 3.87 7.94
N GLU A 5 -19.66 3.06 8.02
CA GLU A 5 -19.78 2.02 9.07
C GLU A 5 -18.68 0.99 8.95
N ARG A 6 -18.35 0.55 7.71
CA ARG A 6 -17.23 -0.35 7.43
C ARG A 6 -15.88 0.27 7.82
N VAL A 7 -15.63 1.52 7.44
CA VAL A 7 -14.40 2.23 7.84
C VAL A 7 -14.28 2.30 9.37
N ILE A 8 -15.35 2.65 10.08
CA ILE A 8 -15.35 2.71 11.55
C ILE A 8 -15.15 1.31 12.15
N GLY A 9 -15.77 0.26 11.60
CA GLY A 9 -15.57 -1.11 12.05
C GLY A 9 -14.12 -1.58 11.88
N VAL A 10 -13.51 -1.30 10.71
CA VAL A 10 -12.11 -1.60 10.45
C VAL A 10 -11.18 -0.85 11.41
N LEU A 11 -11.44 0.44 11.68
CA LEU A 11 -10.67 1.22 12.66
C LEU A 11 -10.81 0.69 14.09
N LYS A 12 -11.91 0.02 14.41
CA LYS A 12 -12.13 -0.68 15.71
C LYS A 12 -11.60 -2.10 15.73
N LEU A 13 -11.02 -2.58 14.64
CA LEU A 13 -10.55 -3.97 14.47
C LEU A 13 -11.68 -5.00 14.63
N ASP A 14 -12.92 -4.63 14.25
CA ASP A 14 -14.09 -5.50 14.35
C ASP A 14 -14.05 -6.57 13.27
N VAL A 15 -13.85 -7.81 13.71
CA VAL A 15 -13.73 -9.00 12.84
C VAL A 15 -14.97 -9.16 11.92
N ASN A 16 -16.17 -8.96 12.45
CA ASN A 16 -17.39 -9.12 11.65
C ASN A 16 -17.46 -8.12 10.49
N THR A 17 -16.89 -6.94 10.67
CA THR A 17 -16.79 -5.95 9.60
C THR A 17 -15.86 -6.42 8.47
N TYR A 18 -14.74 -7.07 8.79
CA TYR A 18 -13.84 -7.62 7.77
C TYR A 18 -14.48 -8.75 6.98
N GLU A 19 -15.21 -9.66 7.65
CA GLU A 19 -15.97 -10.75 7.02
C GLU A 19 -17.04 -10.20 6.06
N GLU A 20 -17.75 -9.14 6.46
CA GLU A 20 -18.73 -8.49 5.58
C GLU A 20 -18.09 -7.82 4.37
N ILE A 21 -16.94 -7.13 4.56
CA ILE A 21 -16.20 -6.49 3.47
C ILE A 21 -15.68 -7.55 2.48
N GLU A 22 -15.20 -8.67 2.99
CA GLU A 22 -14.73 -9.78 2.18
C GLU A 22 -15.85 -10.36 1.30
N ALA A 23 -17.00 -10.61 1.89
CA ALA A 23 -18.14 -11.24 1.21
C ALA A 23 -18.83 -10.33 0.18
N ASP A 24 -18.78 -9.01 0.32
CA ASP A 24 -19.49 -8.06 -0.54
C ASP A 24 -18.64 -7.59 -1.72
N GLU A 25 -18.95 -8.04 -2.93
CA GLU A 25 -18.24 -7.64 -4.14
C GLU A 25 -18.29 -6.11 -4.40
N ASN A 26 -19.35 -5.42 -3.96
CA ASN A 26 -19.49 -3.97 -4.09
C ASN A 26 -18.45 -3.23 -3.23
N ALA A 27 -17.97 -3.85 -2.16
CA ALA A 27 -16.92 -3.31 -1.32
C ALA A 27 -15.58 -3.07 -2.06
N THR A 28 -15.40 -3.64 -3.24
CA THR A 28 -14.22 -3.36 -4.09
C THR A 28 -14.16 -1.89 -4.52
N THR A 29 -15.30 -1.34 -4.94
CA THR A 29 -15.38 0.10 -5.30
C THR A 29 -15.20 0.98 -4.07
N GLU A 30 -15.76 0.60 -2.95
CA GLU A 30 -15.60 1.32 -1.69
C GLU A 30 -14.15 1.27 -1.18
N ALA A 31 -13.48 0.13 -1.28
CA ALA A 31 -12.05 -0.01 -0.98
C ALA A 31 -11.19 0.92 -1.85
N LEU A 32 -11.50 1.01 -3.15
CA LEU A 32 -10.85 1.97 -4.05
C LEU A 32 -11.05 3.42 -3.59
N ILE A 33 -12.25 3.77 -3.12
CA ILE A 33 -12.53 5.11 -2.57
C ILE A 33 -11.67 5.36 -1.32
N VAL A 34 -11.58 4.41 -0.39
CA VAL A 34 -10.74 4.54 0.81
C VAL A 34 -9.28 4.75 0.44
N VAL A 35 -8.74 3.92 -0.44
CA VAL A 35 -7.35 4.07 -0.95
C VAL A 35 -7.15 5.42 -1.60
N SER A 36 -8.11 5.88 -2.42
CA SER A 36 -8.04 7.18 -3.10
C SER A 36 -8.00 8.34 -2.11
N VAL A 37 -8.86 8.33 -1.10
CA VAL A 37 -8.89 9.40 -0.07
C VAL A 37 -7.55 9.45 0.68
N VAL A 38 -7.04 8.30 1.11
CA VAL A 38 -5.74 8.24 1.81
C VAL A 38 -4.59 8.69 0.91
N ALA A 39 -4.59 8.26 -0.36
CA ALA A 39 -3.57 8.66 -1.33
C ALA A 39 -3.60 10.15 -1.64
N ILE A 40 -4.80 10.76 -1.77
CA ILE A 40 -4.96 12.20 -1.99
C ILE A 40 -4.45 12.97 -0.77
N VAL A 41 -4.85 12.59 0.44
CA VAL A 41 -4.39 13.26 1.68
C VAL A 41 -2.87 13.16 1.79
N GLY A 42 -2.30 11.95 1.63
CA GLY A 42 -0.85 11.74 1.66
C GLY A 42 -0.12 12.52 0.56
N GLY A 43 -0.69 12.57 -0.64
CA GLY A 43 -0.14 13.32 -1.77
C GLY A 43 -0.14 14.83 -1.57
N LEU A 44 -1.22 15.38 -0.98
CA LEU A 44 -1.29 16.81 -0.64
C LEU A 44 -0.25 17.19 0.41
N ILE A 45 -0.11 16.38 1.45
CA ILE A 45 0.88 16.60 2.51
C ILE A 45 2.30 16.46 1.97
N GLY A 46 2.60 15.33 1.31
CA GLY A 46 3.93 15.06 0.75
C GLY A 46 4.32 16.04 -0.35
N GLY A 47 3.36 16.43 -1.20
CA GLY A 47 3.54 17.46 -2.22
C GLY A 47 3.83 18.83 -1.61
N GLY A 48 3.08 19.21 -0.57
CA GLY A 48 3.28 20.47 0.15
C GLY A 48 4.65 20.55 0.83
N ILE A 49 5.07 19.50 1.52
CA ILE A 49 6.40 19.42 2.14
C ILE A 49 7.50 19.51 1.07
N ASN A 50 7.37 18.75 -0.03
CA ASN A 50 8.35 18.78 -1.12
C ASN A 50 8.46 20.17 -1.77
N ALA A 51 7.34 20.84 -1.99
CA ALA A 51 7.31 22.22 -2.51
C ALA A 51 7.98 23.21 -1.56
N ALA A 52 7.76 23.09 -0.25
CA ALA A 52 8.42 23.92 0.76
C ALA A 52 9.94 23.72 0.79
N MET A 53 10.43 22.55 0.35
CA MET A 53 11.85 22.23 0.21
C MET A 53 12.42 22.58 -1.18
N GLY A 54 11.67 23.31 -2.01
CA GLY A 54 12.11 23.72 -3.36
C GLY A 54 11.87 22.70 -4.46
N GLY A 55 11.15 21.61 -4.18
CA GLY A 55 10.81 20.58 -5.16
C GLY A 55 9.46 20.82 -5.85
N SER A 56 9.04 19.88 -6.70
CA SER A 56 7.78 19.94 -7.42
C SER A 56 6.62 19.38 -6.58
N PHE A 57 5.64 20.21 -6.28
CA PHE A 57 4.37 19.78 -5.66
C PHE A 57 3.68 18.71 -6.50
N LEU A 58 3.42 19.04 -7.78
CA LEU A 58 2.66 18.17 -8.69
C LEU A 58 3.37 16.83 -8.93
N GLY A 59 4.70 16.85 -9.10
CA GLY A 59 5.49 15.64 -9.27
C GLY A 59 5.40 14.71 -8.05
N SER A 60 5.52 15.26 -6.84
CA SER A 60 5.39 14.51 -5.61
C SER A 60 3.97 13.99 -5.38
N PHE A 61 2.96 14.82 -5.64
CA PHE A 61 1.55 14.45 -5.54
C PHE A 61 1.21 13.26 -6.46
N LEU A 62 1.52 13.37 -7.75
CA LEU A 62 1.24 12.31 -8.72
C LEU A 62 2.00 11.03 -8.40
N ARG A 63 3.26 11.15 -7.97
CA ARG A 63 4.05 10.00 -7.54
C ARG A 63 3.38 9.29 -6.36
N THR A 64 2.90 10.02 -5.36
CA THR A 64 2.21 9.44 -4.21
C THR A 64 0.95 8.70 -4.63
N LEU A 65 0.12 9.30 -5.51
CA LEU A 65 -1.06 8.63 -6.04
C LEU A 65 -0.70 7.30 -6.71
N LEU A 66 0.23 7.33 -7.66
CA LEU A 66 0.65 6.14 -8.40
C LEU A 66 1.21 5.06 -7.47
N THR A 67 2.09 5.43 -6.55
CA THR A 67 2.70 4.47 -5.61
C THR A 67 1.69 3.88 -4.64
N SER A 68 0.65 4.63 -4.25
CA SER A 68 -0.43 4.12 -3.38
C SER A 68 -1.26 3.04 -4.08
N TYR A 69 -1.69 3.28 -5.32
CA TYR A 69 -2.49 2.29 -6.06
C TYR A 69 -1.67 1.05 -6.43
N ILE A 70 -0.45 1.25 -6.92
CA ILE A 70 0.46 0.15 -7.25
C ILE A 70 0.78 -0.64 -5.98
N GLY A 71 1.10 0.04 -4.89
CA GLY A 71 1.41 -0.59 -3.60
C GLY A 71 0.24 -1.40 -3.06
N TRP A 72 -1.00 -0.86 -3.12
CA TRP A 72 -2.20 -1.59 -2.75
C TRP A 72 -2.38 -2.87 -3.57
N GLY A 73 -2.30 -2.78 -4.90
CA GLY A 73 -2.45 -3.94 -5.78
C GLY A 73 -1.34 -4.97 -5.58
N VAL A 74 -0.10 -4.54 -5.52
CA VAL A 74 1.06 -5.42 -5.31
C VAL A 74 0.99 -6.10 -3.94
N TRP A 75 0.69 -5.36 -2.88
CA TRP A 75 0.59 -5.93 -1.53
C TRP A 75 -0.54 -6.95 -1.43
N SER A 76 -1.72 -6.65 -2.00
CA SER A 76 -2.83 -7.60 -2.08
C SER A 76 -2.47 -8.86 -2.85
N ALA A 77 -1.77 -8.73 -3.99
CA ALA A 77 -1.33 -9.87 -4.79
C ALA A 77 -0.28 -10.73 -4.06
N VAL A 78 0.68 -10.10 -3.41
CA VAL A 78 1.74 -10.82 -2.66
C VAL A 78 1.14 -11.56 -1.47
N THR A 79 0.29 -10.92 -0.68
CA THR A 79 -0.34 -11.57 0.49
C THR A 79 -1.31 -12.65 0.08
N TYR A 80 -2.08 -12.46 -1.00
CA TYR A 80 -2.89 -13.50 -1.63
C TYR A 80 -2.02 -14.71 -2.01
N TYR A 81 -0.97 -14.49 -2.80
CA TYR A 81 -0.13 -15.57 -3.28
C TYR A 81 0.58 -16.32 -2.16
N VAL A 82 1.15 -15.61 -1.19
CA VAL A 82 1.84 -16.20 -0.05
C VAL A 82 0.85 -16.94 0.86
N GLY A 83 -0.28 -16.33 1.19
CA GLY A 83 -1.28 -16.91 2.07
C GLY A 83 -1.89 -18.19 1.52
N THR A 84 -2.27 -18.19 0.23
CA THR A 84 -2.90 -19.35 -0.39
C THR A 84 -1.91 -20.49 -0.68
N ASN A 85 -0.70 -20.19 -1.15
CA ASN A 85 0.25 -21.23 -1.54
C ASN A 85 1.06 -21.82 -0.38
N PHE A 86 1.38 -21.03 0.63
CA PHE A 86 2.23 -21.49 1.74
C PHE A 86 1.42 -21.84 2.99
N PHE A 87 0.29 -21.19 3.23
CA PHE A 87 -0.51 -21.36 4.44
C PHE A 87 -1.90 -21.93 4.20
N LYS A 88 -2.20 -22.33 2.96
CA LYS A 88 -3.49 -22.94 2.56
C LYS A 88 -4.69 -22.01 2.84
N GLY A 89 -4.48 -20.71 2.86
CA GLY A 89 -5.53 -19.72 3.00
C GLY A 89 -6.56 -19.84 1.88
N GLN A 90 -7.81 -19.55 2.20
CA GLN A 90 -8.91 -19.59 1.25
C GLN A 90 -9.32 -18.15 0.95
N ALA A 91 -8.85 -17.63 -0.16
CA ALA A 91 -9.14 -16.28 -0.59
C ALA A 91 -9.21 -16.17 -2.11
N THR A 92 -9.86 -15.13 -2.59
CA THR A 92 -9.72 -14.64 -3.95
C THR A 92 -8.89 -13.34 -3.96
N MET A 93 -8.35 -12.99 -5.11
CA MET A 93 -7.65 -11.70 -5.26
C MET A 93 -8.57 -10.51 -4.98
N GLY A 94 -9.87 -10.64 -5.31
CA GLY A 94 -10.88 -9.61 -5.05
C GLY A 94 -11.10 -9.37 -3.55
N GLU A 95 -11.22 -10.43 -2.78
CA GLU A 95 -11.34 -10.37 -1.30
C GLU A 95 -10.13 -9.67 -0.68
N MET A 96 -8.92 -10.07 -1.07
CA MET A 96 -7.71 -9.43 -0.58
C MET A 96 -7.63 -7.94 -0.93
N LEU A 97 -8.03 -7.55 -2.15
CA LEU A 97 -8.10 -6.14 -2.54
C LEU A 97 -9.07 -5.36 -1.65
N ARG A 98 -10.24 -5.95 -1.33
CA ARG A 98 -11.24 -5.31 -0.48
C ARG A 98 -10.72 -5.08 0.94
N VAL A 99 -10.35 -6.15 1.63
CA VAL A 99 -9.95 -6.05 3.05
C VAL A 99 -8.68 -5.23 3.25
N ILE A 100 -7.69 -5.35 2.35
CA ILE A 100 -6.44 -4.58 2.42
C ILE A 100 -6.66 -3.11 2.04
N GLY A 101 -7.59 -2.83 1.12
CA GLY A 101 -7.95 -1.46 0.76
C GLY A 101 -8.55 -0.70 1.95
N TYR A 102 -9.49 -1.33 2.65
CA TYR A 102 -10.06 -0.75 3.87
C TYR A 102 -9.06 -0.64 5.02
N ALA A 103 -8.12 -1.59 5.14
CA ALA A 103 -7.07 -1.54 6.15
C ALA A 103 -6.11 -0.34 6.01
N GLN A 104 -6.15 0.39 4.88
CA GLN A 104 -5.41 1.64 4.71
C GLN A 104 -6.09 2.85 5.36
N ALA A 105 -7.34 2.74 5.80
CA ALA A 105 -8.11 3.85 6.38
C ALA A 105 -7.37 4.64 7.48
N PRO A 106 -6.58 4.01 8.39
CA PRO A 106 -5.82 4.78 9.39
C PRO A 106 -4.81 5.76 8.78
N GLY A 107 -4.41 5.57 7.53
CA GLY A 107 -3.50 6.48 6.81
C GLY A 107 -4.03 7.92 6.71
N ILE A 108 -5.34 8.14 6.84
CA ILE A 108 -5.93 9.49 6.88
C ILE A 108 -5.43 10.31 8.08
N LEU A 109 -4.97 9.66 9.14
CA LEU A 109 -4.40 10.34 10.32
C LEU A 109 -3.13 11.12 9.98
N ALA A 110 -2.54 10.90 8.82
CA ALA A 110 -1.42 11.73 8.33
C ALA A 110 -1.76 13.23 8.26
N ILE A 111 -3.06 13.58 8.21
CA ILE A 111 -3.52 14.99 8.28
C ILE A 111 -3.13 15.67 9.60
N ILE A 112 -2.91 14.92 10.68
CA ILE A 112 -2.47 15.44 11.98
C ILE A 112 -0.96 15.60 11.94
N PRO A 113 -0.42 16.84 12.09
CA PRO A 113 1.03 17.08 12.03
C PRO A 113 1.80 16.26 13.08
N VAL A 114 3.00 15.83 12.71
CA VAL A 114 4.01 15.18 13.56
C VAL A 114 3.60 13.77 14.03
N CYS A 115 2.50 13.63 14.79
CA CYS A 115 2.12 12.36 15.40
C CYS A 115 1.20 11.50 14.53
N GLY A 116 0.39 12.12 13.68
CA GLY A 116 -0.67 11.43 12.95
C GLY A 116 -0.16 10.36 11.99
N SER A 117 0.91 10.65 11.25
CA SER A 117 1.53 9.67 10.34
C SER A 117 2.06 8.46 11.09
N PHE A 118 2.68 8.66 12.26
CA PHE A 118 3.23 7.56 13.06
C PHE A 118 2.11 6.72 13.67
N ILE A 119 1.09 7.36 14.25
CA ILE A 119 -0.08 6.65 14.81
C ILE A 119 -0.83 5.92 13.70
N GLY A 120 -1.08 6.58 12.58
CA GLY A 120 -1.74 5.99 11.43
C GLY A 120 -0.98 4.79 10.87
N TRP A 121 0.34 4.85 10.80
CA TRP A 121 1.18 3.75 10.36
C TRP A 121 1.09 2.53 11.28
N ILE A 122 1.22 2.72 12.61
CA ILE A 122 1.07 1.62 13.59
C ILE A 122 -0.32 1.01 13.49
N TRP A 123 -1.36 1.85 13.43
CA TRP A 123 -2.73 1.37 13.35
C TRP A 123 -3.02 0.63 12.05
N SER A 124 -2.43 1.08 10.93
CA SER A 124 -2.53 0.37 9.64
C SER A 124 -1.90 -1.03 9.70
N ILE A 125 -0.85 -1.23 10.49
CA ILE A 125 -0.29 -2.58 10.71
C ILE A 125 -1.31 -3.47 11.42
N ALA A 126 -1.97 -2.97 12.46
CA ALA A 126 -2.99 -3.72 13.18
C ALA A 126 -4.20 -4.04 12.28
N CYS A 127 -4.71 -3.04 11.54
CA CYS A 127 -5.79 -3.24 10.58
C CYS A 127 -5.40 -4.22 9.48
N GLY A 128 -4.18 -4.10 8.95
CA GLY A 128 -3.65 -4.99 7.92
C GLY A 128 -3.47 -6.43 8.39
N PHE A 129 -3.07 -6.62 9.66
CA PHE A 129 -2.98 -7.96 10.25
C PHE A 129 -4.36 -8.65 10.31
N ILE A 130 -5.37 -7.94 10.79
CA ILE A 130 -6.74 -8.48 10.83
C ILE A 130 -7.27 -8.71 9.42
N ALA A 131 -7.04 -7.77 8.49
CA ALA A 131 -7.43 -7.91 7.09
C ALA A 131 -6.85 -9.17 6.44
N ILE A 132 -5.56 -9.44 6.64
CA ILE A 132 -4.90 -10.63 6.07
C ILE A 132 -5.39 -11.91 6.74
N ARG A 133 -5.58 -11.87 8.07
CA ARG A 133 -6.07 -13.03 8.80
C ARG A 133 -7.48 -13.43 8.37
N GLN A 134 -8.40 -12.47 8.29
CA GLN A 134 -9.78 -12.73 7.87
C GLN A 134 -9.86 -13.02 6.37
N GLY A 135 -9.33 -12.14 5.52
CA GLY A 135 -9.39 -12.29 4.07
C GLY A 135 -8.64 -13.52 3.50
N LEU A 136 -7.88 -14.25 4.31
CA LEU A 136 -7.26 -15.53 3.97
C LEU A 136 -7.87 -16.72 4.72
N ASP A 137 -8.75 -16.51 5.69
CA ASP A 137 -9.28 -17.55 6.59
C ASP A 137 -8.16 -18.36 7.28
N VAL A 138 -7.15 -17.66 7.79
CA VAL A 138 -6.00 -18.31 8.44
C VAL A 138 -5.88 -17.95 9.92
N ASP A 139 -5.10 -18.75 10.65
CA ASP A 139 -4.77 -18.47 12.04
C ASP A 139 -3.78 -17.29 12.19
N ASN A 140 -3.64 -16.79 13.43
CA ASN A 140 -2.78 -15.63 13.71
C ASN A 140 -1.32 -15.85 13.30
N THR A 141 -0.81 -17.08 13.42
CA THR A 141 0.58 -17.40 13.09
C THR A 141 0.79 -17.34 11.59
N SER A 142 -0.12 -17.95 10.83
CA SER A 142 -0.10 -17.94 9.36
C SER A 142 -0.25 -16.54 8.79
N ALA A 143 -1.14 -15.71 9.38
CA ALA A 143 -1.29 -14.31 9.00
C ALA A 143 -0.01 -13.51 9.25
N ALA A 144 0.61 -13.65 10.44
CA ALA A 144 1.85 -12.98 10.78
C ALA A 144 3.00 -13.40 9.83
N LEU A 145 3.14 -14.69 9.56
CA LEU A 145 4.15 -15.21 8.63
C LEU A 145 3.89 -14.73 7.20
N THR A 146 2.63 -14.66 6.76
CA THR A 146 2.27 -14.09 5.45
C THR A 146 2.75 -12.65 5.33
N ILE A 147 2.57 -11.83 6.36
CA ILE A 147 3.06 -10.44 6.40
C ILE A 147 4.59 -10.39 6.30
N VAL A 148 5.29 -11.17 7.12
CA VAL A 148 6.76 -11.18 7.14
C VAL A 148 7.33 -11.64 5.80
N ILE A 149 6.84 -12.76 5.26
CA ILE A 149 7.27 -13.29 3.96
C ILE A 149 6.92 -12.29 2.84
N GLY A 150 5.73 -11.68 2.90
CA GLY A 150 5.30 -10.65 1.97
C GLY A 150 6.24 -9.44 1.98
N TRP A 151 6.63 -8.95 3.14
CA TRP A 151 7.60 -7.85 3.25
C TRP A 151 8.96 -8.22 2.69
N VAL A 152 9.47 -9.41 3.00
CA VAL A 152 10.74 -9.90 2.44
C VAL A 152 10.65 -10.00 0.92
N ALA A 153 9.55 -10.53 0.38
CA ALA A 153 9.35 -10.64 -1.06
C ALA A 153 9.32 -9.25 -1.74
N VAL A 154 8.53 -8.32 -1.22
CA VAL A 154 8.46 -6.93 -1.74
C VAL A 154 9.82 -6.23 -1.62
N PHE A 155 10.55 -6.42 -0.52
CA PHE A 155 11.88 -5.86 -0.34
C PHE A 155 12.87 -6.37 -1.38
N ILE A 156 12.92 -7.69 -1.62
CA ILE A 156 13.78 -8.31 -2.64
C ILE A 156 13.44 -7.77 -4.03
N VAL A 157 12.15 -7.73 -4.38
CA VAL A 157 11.70 -7.20 -5.67
C VAL A 157 12.09 -5.73 -5.82
N SER A 158 11.93 -4.93 -4.77
CA SER A 158 12.33 -3.51 -4.76
C SER A 158 13.82 -3.32 -4.96
N LEU A 159 14.66 -4.17 -4.36
CA LEU A 159 16.12 -4.15 -4.57
C LEU A 159 16.48 -4.48 -6.02
N ILE A 160 15.85 -5.51 -6.60
CA ILE A 160 16.10 -5.91 -7.99
C ILE A 160 15.70 -4.77 -8.94
N ILE A 161 14.51 -4.20 -8.78
CA ILE A 161 14.04 -3.07 -9.60
C ILE A 161 14.98 -1.87 -9.43
N GLY A 162 15.35 -1.54 -8.19
CA GLY A 162 16.29 -0.45 -7.89
C GLY A 162 17.66 -0.63 -8.55
N ALA A 163 18.18 -1.86 -8.53
CA ALA A 163 19.45 -2.19 -9.19
C ALA A 163 19.36 -2.05 -10.72
N ILE A 164 18.26 -2.53 -11.33
CA ILE A 164 18.03 -2.40 -12.77
C ILE A 164 17.94 -0.92 -13.18
N LEU A 165 17.10 -0.15 -12.49
CA LEU A 165 16.91 1.27 -12.78
C LEU A 165 18.20 2.07 -12.53
N GLY A 166 18.96 1.74 -11.49
CA GLY A 166 20.27 2.34 -11.21
C GLY A 166 21.28 2.06 -12.32
N ALA A 167 21.36 0.81 -12.78
CA ALA A 167 22.24 0.45 -13.90
C ALA A 167 21.85 1.16 -15.21
N MET A 168 20.55 1.27 -15.50
CA MET A 168 20.07 2.02 -16.67
C MET A 168 20.36 3.52 -16.56
N GLY A 169 20.21 4.11 -15.39
CA GLY A 169 20.53 5.52 -15.13
C GLY A 169 22.03 5.82 -15.31
N LEU A 170 22.88 4.94 -14.80
CA LEU A 170 24.34 5.05 -15.00
C LEU A 170 24.73 4.92 -16.47
N ALA A 171 24.15 3.97 -17.20
CA ALA A 171 24.40 3.79 -18.62
C ALA A 171 23.96 5.01 -19.45
N ALA A 172 22.77 5.57 -19.15
CA ALA A 172 22.28 6.77 -19.79
C ALA A 172 23.17 8.00 -19.50
N GLY A 173 23.62 8.17 -18.26
CA GLY A 173 24.54 9.24 -17.85
C GLY A 173 25.89 9.14 -18.55
N ALA A 174 26.46 7.94 -18.65
CA ALA A 174 27.72 7.71 -19.37
C ALA A 174 27.58 7.99 -20.88
N GLY A 175 26.44 7.62 -21.48
CA GLY A 175 26.15 7.92 -22.89
C GLY A 175 26.08 9.44 -23.18
N LEU A 176 25.37 10.19 -22.32
CA LEU A 176 25.26 11.63 -22.44
C LEU A 176 26.62 12.34 -22.28
N SER A 177 27.45 11.94 -21.32
CA SER A 177 28.79 12.51 -21.12
C SER A 177 29.72 12.22 -22.30
N ALA A 178 29.64 11.03 -22.90
CA ALA A 178 30.39 10.69 -24.10
C ALA A 178 30.01 11.57 -25.31
N LEU A 179 28.71 11.85 -25.50
CA LEU A 179 28.22 12.74 -26.57
C LEU A 179 28.64 14.18 -26.37
N GLN A 180 28.68 14.69 -25.14
CA GLN A 180 29.17 16.03 -24.81
C GLN A 180 30.64 16.17 -25.07
N GLY A 181 31.47 15.13 -24.84
CA GLY A 181 32.90 15.11 -25.16
C GLY A 181 33.21 15.10 -26.66
N LEU A 182 32.28 14.74 -27.53
CA LEU A 182 32.42 14.77 -29.00
C LEU A 182 32.03 16.11 -29.61
N SER A 183 31.35 16.98 -28.86
CA SER A 183 30.83 18.28 -29.32
C SER A 183 31.71 19.47 -28.92
N GLY A 184 32.78 19.26 -28.18
CA GLY A 184 33.80 20.25 -27.80
C GLY A 184 35.11 20.01 -28.51
#